data_f68cfb431b1dc405d0d83b491380b1d1
#
_entry.id   f68cfb431b1dc405d0d83b491380b1d1
#
_cell.length_a   1.000
_cell.length_b   1.000
_cell.length_c   1.000
_cell.angle_alpha   90.00
_cell.angle_beta   90.00
_cell.angle_gamma   90.00
#
_symmetry.space_group_name_H-M   'P 1'
#
loop_
_entity.id
_entity.type
_entity.pdbx_description
1 polymer ?
#
loop_
_entity_poly.entity_id
_entity_poly.type
_entity_poly.pdbx_seq_one_letter_code
_entity_poly.pdbx_strand_id
1 'polypeptide(L)'
;QVDYEIAEDGTAVADLVDALDRMTSDSVAQGRDVAWIERPRMGAEPPRLLLAPIEVAGSVAGHLLNGRASVMTSATLALGDSFDPMARSLGLTLAEQPWRGLDVGSPFDYPRQGILYVAAHLPRPGAGISEAALDEMLALVEASGGGMLGLFSSRRAAQEAAEVLRGATDLPVYAQGEDQLPTLVRAFAD
;
A
#
# COMPACT_ATOMS: atom_id res chain seq x y z
N GLN A 1 -13.25 -3.58 0.70
CA GLN A 1 -14.39 -3.13 1.53
C GLN A 1 -15.64 -3.48 0.76
N VAL A 2 -16.29 -4.56 1.13
CA VAL A 2 -17.59 -4.93 0.56
C VAL A 2 -18.62 -4.33 1.51
N ASP A 3 -19.21 -3.20 1.14
CA ASP A 3 -20.39 -2.67 1.80
C ASP A 3 -21.56 -3.54 1.36
N TYR A 4 -22.07 -4.37 2.26
CA TYR A 4 -23.31 -5.10 2.03
C TYR A 4 -24.48 -4.13 2.25
N GLU A 5 -24.90 -3.46 1.19
CA GLU A 5 -26.30 -3.07 1.09
C GLU A 5 -27.13 -4.36 1.03
N ILE A 6 -28.16 -4.46 1.85
CA ILE A 6 -29.08 -5.60 1.84
C ILE A 6 -29.78 -5.60 0.48
N ALA A 7 -29.22 -6.32 -0.48
CA ALA A 7 -29.87 -6.57 -1.74
C ALA A 7 -31.09 -7.49 -1.48
N GLU A 8 -32.21 -7.17 -2.08
CA GLU A 8 -33.49 -7.89 -1.90
C GLU A 8 -33.50 -9.31 -2.48
N ASP A 9 -32.40 -9.81 -3.01
CA ASP A 9 -32.25 -11.15 -3.56
C ASP A 9 -31.29 -12.00 -2.69
N GLY A 10 -31.66 -13.22 -2.38
CA GLY A 10 -31.05 -14.14 -1.42
C GLY A 10 -29.51 -14.33 -1.42
N THR A 11 -28.79 -13.54 -2.21
CA THR A 11 -27.31 -13.52 -2.32
C THR A 11 -26.67 -13.06 -1.01
N ALA A 12 -27.20 -12.01 -0.37
CA ALA A 12 -26.66 -11.49 0.90
C ALA A 12 -26.75 -12.49 2.05
N VAL A 13 -27.80 -13.31 2.07
CA VAL A 13 -27.96 -14.37 3.06
C VAL A 13 -26.99 -15.53 2.79
N ALA A 14 -26.81 -15.90 1.54
CA ALA A 14 -25.84 -16.93 1.16
C ALA A 14 -24.40 -16.51 1.49
N ASP A 15 -24.04 -15.26 1.21
CA ASP A 15 -22.73 -14.68 1.53
C ASP A 15 -22.49 -14.60 3.05
N LEU A 16 -23.53 -14.28 3.82
CA LEU A 16 -23.44 -14.28 5.29
C LEU A 16 -23.23 -15.70 5.83
N VAL A 17 -23.93 -16.69 5.29
CA VAL A 17 -23.77 -18.10 5.68
C VAL A 17 -22.35 -18.57 5.34
N ASP A 18 -21.86 -18.31 4.12
CA ASP A 18 -20.49 -18.66 3.73
C ASP A 18 -19.45 -18.01 4.66
N ALA A 19 -19.61 -16.73 4.96
CA ALA A 19 -18.72 -16.02 5.89
C ALA A 19 -18.72 -16.64 7.28
N LEU A 20 -19.88 -17.00 7.82
CA LEU A 20 -20.01 -17.64 9.13
C LEU A 20 -19.40 -19.05 9.12
N ASP A 21 -19.64 -19.84 8.09
CA ASP A 21 -19.04 -21.17 7.94
C ASP A 21 -17.52 -21.09 7.87
N ARG A 22 -16.97 -20.15 7.13
CA ARG A 22 -15.52 -19.91 7.05
C ARG A 22 -14.93 -19.45 8.38
N MET A 23 -15.61 -18.57 9.13
CA MET A 23 -15.18 -18.10 10.45
C MET A 23 -15.19 -19.21 11.50
N THR A 24 -16.13 -20.16 11.43
CA THR A 24 -16.29 -21.25 12.38
C THR A 24 -15.54 -22.52 11.98
N SER A 25 -15.04 -22.59 10.75
CA SER A 25 -14.21 -23.68 10.25
C SER A 25 -12.74 -23.50 10.66
N ASP A 26 -11.91 -24.49 10.30
CA ASP A 26 -10.44 -24.41 10.45
C ASP A 26 -9.74 -23.42 9.49
N SER A 27 -10.49 -22.68 8.70
CA SER A 27 -9.96 -21.81 7.64
C SER A 27 -8.99 -20.75 8.18
N VAL A 28 -9.36 -20.11 9.30
CA VAL A 28 -8.51 -19.12 9.98
C VAL A 28 -7.31 -19.79 10.64
N ALA A 29 -7.50 -20.93 11.30
CA ALA A 29 -6.43 -21.67 11.95
C ALA A 29 -5.39 -22.22 10.94
N GLN A 30 -5.84 -22.56 9.73
CA GLN A 30 -4.98 -23.04 8.64
C GLN A 30 -4.37 -21.90 7.80
N GLY A 31 -4.61 -20.64 8.15
CA GLY A 31 -4.05 -19.50 7.45
C GLY A 31 -4.60 -19.28 6.02
N ARG A 32 -5.81 -19.77 5.73
CA ARG A 32 -6.50 -19.47 4.47
C ARG A 32 -7.25 -18.15 4.51
N ASP A 33 -7.83 -17.85 5.68
CA ASP A 33 -8.55 -16.60 5.95
C ASP A 33 -7.97 -15.87 7.15
N VAL A 34 -8.20 -14.57 7.20
CA VAL A 34 -8.01 -13.73 8.37
C VAL A 34 -9.35 -13.18 8.83
N ALA A 35 -9.62 -13.26 10.13
CA ALA A 35 -10.81 -12.68 10.74
C ALA A 35 -10.39 -11.65 11.78
N TRP A 36 -11.06 -10.49 11.79
CA TRP A 36 -10.78 -9.44 12.78
C TRP A 36 -12.02 -8.64 13.13
N ILE A 37 -11.94 -7.93 14.25
CA ILE A 37 -12.99 -7.00 14.68
C ILE A 37 -12.49 -5.58 14.46
N GLU A 38 -13.21 -4.83 13.62
CA GLU A 38 -13.02 -3.40 13.47
C GLU A 38 -13.91 -2.64 14.46
N ARG A 39 -13.30 -1.75 15.23
CA ARG A 39 -14.03 -0.88 16.16
C ARG A 39 -13.94 0.55 15.63
N PRO A 40 -15.08 1.24 15.45
CA PRO A 40 -15.07 2.64 15.05
C PRO A 40 -14.30 3.48 16.08
N ARG A 41 -13.49 4.39 15.61
CA ARG A 41 -12.69 5.27 16.49
C ARG A 41 -13.55 6.33 17.17
N MET A 42 -14.64 6.75 16.55
CA MET A 42 -15.62 7.72 17.06
C MET A 42 -17.00 7.40 16.47
N GLY A 43 -18.05 7.57 17.29
CA GLY A 43 -19.44 7.40 16.86
C GLY A 43 -20.19 6.25 17.51
N ALA A 44 -21.47 6.15 17.22
CA ALA A 44 -22.38 5.11 17.72
C ALA A 44 -22.44 3.86 16.81
N GLU A 45 -21.53 3.71 15.86
CA GLU A 45 -21.51 2.55 14.98
C GLU A 45 -21.11 1.29 15.75
N PRO A 46 -21.79 0.16 15.54
CA PRO A 46 -21.43 -1.10 16.17
C PRO A 46 -20.07 -1.62 15.65
N PRO A 47 -19.37 -2.44 16.44
CA PRO A 47 -18.21 -3.17 15.95
C PRO A 47 -18.57 -4.04 14.75
N ARG A 48 -17.67 -4.13 13.77
CA ARG A 48 -17.83 -4.98 12.58
C ARG A 48 -16.93 -6.21 12.71
N LEU A 49 -17.47 -7.38 12.46
CA LEU A 49 -16.70 -8.60 12.28
C LEU A 49 -16.38 -8.74 10.79
N LEU A 50 -15.10 -8.88 10.47
CA LEU A 50 -14.58 -8.90 9.11
C LEU A 50 -13.85 -10.21 8.86
N LEU A 51 -14.01 -10.74 7.65
CA LEU A 51 -13.32 -11.93 7.16
C LEU A 51 -12.78 -11.63 5.77
N ALA A 52 -11.54 -12.01 5.50
CA ALA A 52 -10.95 -11.92 4.18
C ALA A 52 -10.04 -13.12 3.91
N PRO A 53 -9.98 -13.62 2.67
CA PRO A 53 -8.99 -14.60 2.28
C PRO A 53 -7.60 -13.97 2.31
N ILE A 54 -6.59 -14.73 2.75
CA ILE A 54 -5.18 -14.30 2.72
C ILE A 54 -4.67 -14.29 1.27
N GLU A 55 -5.09 -15.26 0.46
CA GLU A 55 -4.79 -15.32 -0.97
C GLU A 55 -6.03 -15.01 -1.80
N VAL A 56 -5.96 -13.97 -2.59
CA VAL A 56 -7.08 -13.52 -3.44
C VAL A 56 -7.06 -14.11 -4.85
N ALA A 57 -6.02 -14.83 -5.23
CA ALA A 57 -5.80 -15.35 -6.58
C ALA A 57 -7.00 -16.13 -7.14
N GLY A 58 -7.58 -17.03 -6.33
CA GLY A 58 -8.75 -17.81 -6.72
C GLY A 58 -10.00 -16.97 -6.96
N SER A 59 -10.26 -16.01 -6.07
CA SER A 59 -11.39 -15.08 -6.21
C SER A 59 -11.25 -14.18 -7.43
N VAL A 60 -10.04 -13.67 -7.68
CA VAL A 60 -9.76 -12.84 -8.86
C VAL A 60 -9.92 -13.65 -10.13
N ALA A 61 -9.37 -14.86 -10.20
CA ALA A 61 -9.52 -15.74 -11.36
C ALA A 61 -11.01 -16.03 -11.65
N GLY A 62 -11.77 -16.46 -10.63
CA GLY A 62 -13.16 -16.89 -10.80
C GLY A 62 -14.12 -15.75 -11.14
N HIS A 63 -13.99 -14.61 -10.47
CA HIS A 63 -14.97 -13.52 -10.58
C HIS A 63 -14.59 -12.42 -11.57
N LEU A 64 -13.30 -12.22 -11.80
CA LEU A 64 -12.81 -11.09 -12.59
C LEU A 64 -12.22 -11.51 -13.94
N LEU A 65 -11.44 -12.59 -14.01
CA LEU A 65 -10.66 -12.95 -15.20
C LEU A 65 -11.40 -13.91 -16.14
N ASN A 66 -12.15 -14.87 -15.61
CA ASN A 66 -12.80 -15.88 -16.44
C ASN A 66 -13.84 -15.25 -17.38
N GLY A 67 -13.73 -15.61 -18.67
CA GLY A 67 -14.62 -15.13 -19.73
C GLY A 67 -14.40 -13.66 -20.13
N ARG A 68 -13.32 -13.01 -19.67
CA ARG A 68 -13.03 -11.59 -19.94
C ARG A 68 -11.59 -11.38 -20.38
N ALA A 69 -11.40 -10.47 -21.35
CA ALA A 69 -10.08 -9.93 -21.64
C ALA A 69 -9.69 -8.91 -20.55
N SER A 70 -8.55 -9.11 -19.92
CA SER A 70 -8.08 -8.28 -18.83
C SER A 70 -6.65 -7.79 -19.09
N VAL A 71 -6.38 -6.53 -18.77
CA VAL A 71 -5.05 -5.92 -18.86
C VAL A 71 -4.73 -5.33 -17.49
N MET A 72 -3.60 -5.73 -16.92
CA MET A 72 -3.08 -5.22 -15.68
C MET A 72 -1.82 -4.41 -15.95
N THR A 73 -1.75 -3.21 -15.43
CA THR A 73 -0.60 -2.30 -15.63
C THR A 73 -0.10 -1.77 -14.30
N SER A 74 1.22 -1.78 -14.10
CA SER A 74 1.90 -1.15 -12.97
C SER A 74 3.38 -1.02 -13.29
N ALA A 75 4.06 -0.11 -12.61
CA ALA A 75 5.52 -0.01 -12.66
C ALA A 75 6.24 -1.16 -11.93
N THR A 76 5.51 -1.99 -11.18
CA THR A 76 6.08 -3.00 -10.27
C THR A 76 5.49 -4.40 -10.46
N LEU A 77 5.03 -4.74 -11.67
CA LEU A 77 4.49 -6.07 -11.96
C LEU A 77 5.59 -7.14 -12.12
N ALA A 78 6.79 -6.74 -12.53
CA ALA A 78 7.92 -7.66 -12.59
C ALA A 78 8.74 -7.63 -11.30
N LEU A 79 9.17 -8.79 -10.85
CA LEU A 79 10.17 -8.96 -9.80
C LEU A 79 11.44 -9.53 -10.45
N GLY A 80 12.49 -8.70 -10.56
CA GLY A 80 13.58 -8.97 -11.46
C GLY A 80 13.08 -9.03 -12.90
N ASP A 81 13.44 -10.09 -13.61
CA ASP A 81 13.04 -10.28 -15.01
C ASP A 81 11.78 -11.15 -15.16
N SER A 82 11.03 -11.40 -14.08
CA SER A 82 9.89 -12.32 -14.10
C SER A 82 8.58 -11.67 -13.65
N PHE A 83 7.52 -11.92 -14.44
CA PHE A 83 6.14 -11.61 -14.09
C PHE A 83 5.43 -12.74 -13.32
N ASP A 84 6.02 -13.94 -13.22
CA ASP A 84 5.38 -15.11 -12.61
C ASP A 84 4.91 -14.92 -11.17
N PRO A 85 5.67 -14.27 -10.26
CA PRO A 85 5.20 -14.06 -8.90
C PRO A 85 3.91 -13.23 -8.85
N MET A 86 3.84 -12.18 -9.66
CA MET A 86 2.67 -11.31 -9.73
C MET A 86 1.50 -12.02 -10.43
N ALA A 87 1.78 -12.76 -11.50
CA ALA A 87 0.76 -13.54 -12.20
C ALA A 87 0.08 -14.57 -11.27
N ARG A 88 0.85 -15.22 -10.40
CA ARG A 88 0.29 -16.12 -9.37
C ARG A 88 -0.57 -15.37 -8.37
N SER A 89 -0.06 -14.29 -7.80
CA SER A 89 -0.79 -13.50 -6.79
C SER A 89 -2.10 -12.91 -7.32
N LEU A 90 -2.13 -12.55 -8.60
CA LEU A 90 -3.31 -12.00 -9.28
C LEU A 90 -4.22 -13.07 -9.90
N GLY A 91 -3.93 -14.35 -9.71
CA GLY A 91 -4.77 -15.45 -10.22
C GLY A 91 -4.70 -15.67 -11.71
N LEU A 92 -3.76 -15.05 -12.45
CA LEU A 92 -3.61 -15.25 -13.90
C LEU A 92 -3.23 -16.68 -14.25
N THR A 93 -2.51 -17.38 -13.37
CA THR A 93 -2.13 -18.77 -13.54
C THR A 93 -3.28 -19.75 -13.26
N LEU A 94 -4.38 -19.30 -12.68
CA LEU A 94 -5.60 -20.07 -12.39
C LEU A 94 -6.72 -19.77 -13.39
N ALA A 95 -6.58 -18.69 -14.16
CA ALA A 95 -7.57 -18.34 -15.19
C ALA A 95 -7.51 -19.31 -16.38
N GLU A 96 -8.65 -19.50 -17.05
CA GLU A 96 -8.77 -20.36 -18.23
C GLU A 96 -7.97 -19.83 -19.43
N GLN A 97 -7.81 -18.52 -19.52
CA GLN A 97 -7.13 -17.84 -20.60
C GLN A 97 -5.61 -17.79 -20.38
N PRO A 98 -4.80 -18.02 -21.42
CA PRO A 98 -3.35 -17.83 -21.30
C PRO A 98 -3.02 -16.37 -21.05
N TRP A 99 -2.06 -16.12 -20.17
CA TRP A 99 -1.55 -14.78 -19.89
C TRP A 99 -0.14 -14.59 -20.46
N ARG A 100 0.27 -13.35 -20.61
CA ARG A 100 1.65 -12.98 -20.96
C ARG A 100 2.02 -11.64 -20.34
N GLY A 101 3.26 -11.50 -19.91
CA GLY A 101 3.84 -10.23 -19.46
C GLY A 101 4.48 -9.48 -20.63
N LEU A 102 4.47 -8.16 -20.53
CA LEU A 102 5.17 -7.26 -21.42
C LEU A 102 5.85 -6.16 -20.60
N ASP A 103 7.17 -6.09 -20.68
CA ASP A 103 7.93 -4.94 -20.19
C ASP A 103 8.09 -3.94 -21.34
N VAL A 104 7.60 -2.73 -21.13
CA VAL A 104 7.69 -1.63 -22.10
C VAL A 104 8.94 -0.77 -21.88
N GLY A 105 9.79 -1.15 -20.93
CA GLY A 105 10.99 -0.42 -20.54
C GLY A 105 10.69 0.83 -19.70
N SER A 106 11.73 1.59 -19.44
CA SER A 106 11.66 2.86 -18.68
C SER A 106 12.09 4.02 -19.56
N PRO A 107 11.40 5.18 -19.52
CA PRO A 107 11.86 6.40 -20.17
C PRO A 107 13.07 7.05 -19.45
N PHE A 108 13.41 6.55 -18.25
CA PHE A 108 14.48 7.10 -17.41
C PHE A 108 15.79 6.35 -17.60
N ASP A 109 16.89 7.08 -17.78
CA ASP A 109 18.25 6.56 -17.73
C ASP A 109 18.78 6.64 -16.29
N TYR A 110 18.34 5.69 -15.45
CA TYR A 110 18.67 5.66 -14.02
C TYR A 110 20.19 5.75 -13.73
N PRO A 111 21.07 5.05 -14.46
CA PRO A 111 22.52 5.16 -14.22
C PRO A 111 23.07 6.56 -14.37
N ARG A 112 22.45 7.41 -15.19
CA ARG A 112 22.88 8.78 -15.44
C ARG A 112 22.07 9.83 -14.69
N GLN A 113 20.84 9.53 -14.35
CA GLN A 113 19.88 10.47 -13.75
C GLN A 113 19.67 10.23 -12.25
N GLY A 114 20.04 9.06 -11.73
CA GLY A 114 19.81 8.67 -10.33
C GLY A 114 21.09 8.48 -9.55
N ILE A 115 21.04 8.82 -8.27
CA ILE A 115 22.05 8.49 -7.27
C ILE A 115 21.36 7.75 -6.15
N LEU A 116 21.79 6.53 -5.85
CA LEU A 116 21.37 5.81 -4.65
C LEU A 116 22.31 6.15 -3.50
N TYR A 117 21.84 6.88 -2.51
CA TYR A 117 22.55 7.15 -1.28
C TYR A 117 22.03 6.24 -0.16
N VAL A 118 22.93 5.55 0.52
CA VAL A 118 22.61 4.69 1.67
C VAL A 118 23.38 5.17 2.88
N ALA A 119 22.68 5.74 3.86
CA ALA A 119 23.28 6.24 5.10
C ALA A 119 23.65 5.08 6.07
N ALA A 120 24.57 4.21 5.64
CA ALA A 120 24.96 3.00 6.39
C ALA A 120 25.66 3.29 7.72
N HIS A 121 26.13 4.52 7.93
CA HIS A 121 26.77 4.97 9.16
C HIS A 121 25.78 5.32 10.29
N LEU A 122 24.49 5.47 9.94
CA LEU A 122 23.45 5.78 10.92
C LEU A 122 23.13 4.56 11.82
N PRO A 123 22.66 4.81 13.06
CA PRO A 123 22.20 3.75 13.92
C PRO A 123 21.01 3.00 13.30
N ARG A 124 20.84 1.73 13.66
CA ARG A 124 19.70 0.94 13.18
C ARG A 124 18.38 1.62 13.58
N PRO A 125 17.38 1.62 12.69
CA PRO A 125 16.05 2.17 13.00
C PRO A 125 15.46 1.55 14.26
N GLY A 126 14.90 2.38 15.13
CA GLY A 126 14.26 2.00 16.39
C GLY A 126 12.79 2.44 16.45
N ALA A 127 12.28 2.68 17.65
CA ALA A 127 10.90 3.09 17.90
C ALA A 127 10.57 4.54 17.45
N GLY A 128 11.54 5.31 16.99
CA GLY A 128 11.40 6.68 16.49
C GLY A 128 12.53 7.03 15.54
N ILE A 129 12.59 8.27 15.11
CA ILE A 129 13.69 8.78 14.30
C ILE A 129 14.81 9.21 15.26
N SER A 130 16.05 8.76 15.01
CA SER A 130 17.19 9.23 15.79
C SER A 130 17.58 10.65 15.40
N GLU A 131 18.15 11.41 16.34
CA GLU A 131 18.68 12.76 16.09
C GLU A 131 19.66 12.75 14.90
N ALA A 132 20.59 11.79 14.87
CA ALA A 132 21.52 11.63 13.76
C ALA A 132 20.82 11.40 12.40
N ALA A 133 19.66 10.75 12.36
CA ALA A 133 18.91 10.56 11.12
C ALA A 133 18.15 11.84 10.71
N LEU A 134 17.72 12.66 11.67
CA LEU A 134 17.14 13.98 11.41
C LEU A 134 18.19 14.98 10.90
N ASP A 135 19.38 14.97 11.50
CA ASP A 135 20.52 15.79 11.04
C ASP A 135 20.93 15.44 9.61
N GLU A 136 21.01 14.13 9.32
CA GLU A 136 21.34 13.64 7.98
C GLU A 136 20.26 14.04 6.95
N MET A 137 18.99 13.96 7.35
CA MET A 137 17.87 14.37 6.50
C MET A 137 17.92 15.86 6.21
N LEU A 138 18.22 16.69 7.23
CA LEU A 138 18.38 18.14 7.07
C LEU A 138 19.53 18.44 6.10
N ALA A 139 20.67 17.80 6.27
CA ALA A 139 21.82 17.98 5.38
C ALA A 139 21.48 17.62 3.90
N LEU A 140 20.69 16.58 3.69
CA LEU A 140 20.23 16.19 2.34
C LEU A 140 19.23 17.21 1.77
N VAL A 141 18.31 17.73 2.59
CA VAL A 141 17.36 18.78 2.17
C VAL A 141 18.09 20.05 1.76
N GLU A 142 19.06 20.48 2.55
CA GLU A 142 19.89 21.66 2.26
C GLU A 142 20.73 21.47 0.99
N ALA A 143 21.38 20.29 0.85
CA ALA A 143 22.21 19.97 -0.31
C ALA A 143 21.41 19.90 -1.61
N SER A 144 20.13 19.47 -1.55
CA SER A 144 19.23 19.43 -2.69
C SER A 144 18.53 20.77 -2.98
N GLY A 145 18.59 21.72 -2.06
CA GLY A 145 17.83 22.97 -2.17
C GLY A 145 16.31 22.79 -2.05
N GLY A 146 15.86 21.76 -1.39
CA GLY A 146 14.46 21.35 -1.30
C GLY A 146 14.08 20.28 -2.36
N GLY A 147 12.81 20.21 -2.72
CA GLY A 147 12.30 19.22 -3.69
C GLY A 147 12.38 17.77 -3.19
N MET A 148 12.45 17.55 -1.89
CA MET A 148 12.59 16.25 -1.25
C MET A 148 11.24 15.66 -0.84
N LEU A 149 11.01 14.37 -1.14
CA LEU A 149 9.87 13.60 -0.67
C LEU A 149 10.31 12.61 0.42
N GLY A 150 9.88 12.86 1.67
CA GLY A 150 10.14 11.99 2.81
C GLY A 150 9.10 10.89 2.95
N LEU A 151 9.51 9.61 2.90
CA LEU A 151 8.66 8.46 3.13
C LEU A 151 8.98 7.82 4.49
N PHE A 152 7.96 7.65 5.33
CA PHE A 152 8.09 7.13 6.68
C PHE A 152 7.22 5.90 6.92
N SER A 153 7.63 5.05 7.84
CA SER A 153 6.87 3.86 8.25
C SER A 153 5.65 4.18 9.13
N SER A 154 5.53 5.41 9.63
CA SER A 154 4.40 5.85 10.44
C SER A 154 4.10 7.34 10.27
N ARG A 155 2.83 7.73 10.46
CA ARG A 155 2.42 9.14 10.45
C ARG A 155 3.11 9.94 11.55
N ARG A 156 3.31 9.34 12.73
CA ARG A 156 4.01 9.99 13.84
C ARG A 156 5.44 10.37 13.46
N ALA A 157 6.16 9.44 12.84
CA ALA A 157 7.52 9.71 12.38
C ALA A 157 7.55 10.81 11.30
N ALA A 158 6.60 10.82 10.37
CA ALA A 158 6.49 11.87 9.36
C ALA A 158 6.24 13.26 10.00
N GLN A 159 5.36 13.33 10.99
CA GLN A 159 5.06 14.58 11.70
C GLN A 159 6.25 15.08 12.51
N GLU A 160 6.91 14.18 13.27
CA GLU A 160 8.11 14.49 14.04
C GLU A 160 9.24 15.06 13.14
N ALA A 161 9.49 14.40 12.00
CA ALA A 161 10.46 14.91 11.03
C ALA A 161 10.05 16.27 10.44
N ALA A 162 8.78 16.47 10.12
CA ALA A 162 8.29 17.73 9.59
C ALA A 162 8.45 18.90 10.58
N GLU A 163 8.17 18.67 11.87
CA GLU A 163 8.34 19.66 12.93
C GLU A 163 9.81 20.08 13.09
N VAL A 164 10.72 19.10 13.09
CA VAL A 164 12.17 19.38 13.19
C VAL A 164 12.66 20.14 11.97
N LEU A 165 12.30 19.73 10.77
CA LEU A 165 12.72 20.40 9.54
C LEU A 165 12.18 21.84 9.47
N ARG A 166 10.94 22.11 9.87
CA ARG A 166 10.37 23.47 9.94
C ARG A 166 11.13 24.39 10.89
N GLY A 167 11.69 23.83 11.95
CA GLY A 167 12.51 24.60 12.89
C GLY A 167 13.95 24.83 12.42
N ALA A 168 14.41 24.07 11.44
CA ALA A 168 15.81 24.03 11.01
C ALA A 168 16.07 24.61 9.61
N THR A 169 15.04 24.77 8.76
CA THR A 169 15.17 25.33 7.40
C THR A 169 14.08 26.35 7.11
N ASP A 170 14.36 27.29 6.22
CA ASP A 170 13.38 28.25 5.69
C ASP A 170 12.53 27.67 4.53
N LEU A 171 12.82 26.45 4.11
CA LEU A 171 12.08 25.79 3.04
C LEU A 171 10.67 25.39 3.50
N PRO A 172 9.66 25.48 2.63
CA PRO A 172 8.31 25.02 2.97
C PRO A 172 8.29 23.50 3.19
N VAL A 173 7.73 23.07 4.31
CA VAL A 173 7.61 21.65 4.68
C VAL A 173 6.14 21.30 4.84
N TYR A 174 5.66 20.35 4.03
CA TYR A 174 4.30 19.84 4.03
C TYR A 174 4.26 18.43 4.62
N ALA A 175 3.28 18.15 5.48
CA ALA A 175 3.12 16.82 6.07
C ALA A 175 1.74 16.21 5.75
N GLN A 176 1.70 14.90 5.58
CA GLN A 176 0.47 14.17 5.33
C GLN A 176 -0.52 14.34 6.50
N GLY A 177 -1.74 14.77 6.18
CA GLY A 177 -2.82 14.98 7.15
C GLY A 177 -3.03 16.43 7.56
N GLU A 178 -2.23 17.37 7.09
CA GLU A 178 -2.41 18.81 7.28
C GLU A 178 -3.45 19.39 6.32
N ASP A 179 -3.56 18.80 5.12
CA ASP A 179 -4.56 19.12 4.12
C ASP A 179 -4.87 17.88 3.27
N GLN A 180 -5.78 18.03 2.30
CA GLN A 180 -6.05 16.99 1.32
C GLN A 180 -4.82 16.74 0.43
N LEU A 181 -4.52 15.49 0.14
CA LEU A 181 -3.32 15.10 -0.60
C LEU A 181 -3.16 15.86 -1.96
N PRO A 182 -4.22 16.08 -2.77
CA PRO A 182 -4.08 16.85 -4.00
C PRO A 182 -3.63 18.30 -3.79
N THR A 183 -4.01 18.91 -2.66
CA THR A 183 -3.60 20.28 -2.29
C THR A 183 -2.13 20.32 -1.92
N LEU A 184 -1.69 19.38 -1.08
CA LEU A 184 -0.28 19.27 -0.69
C LEU A 184 0.63 18.99 -1.88
N VAL A 185 0.21 18.11 -2.80
CA VAL A 185 0.97 17.80 -4.02
C VAL A 185 1.12 19.01 -4.92
N ARG A 186 0.07 19.82 -5.09
CA ARG A 186 0.16 21.07 -5.85
C ARG A 186 1.11 22.06 -5.20
N ALA A 187 0.93 22.31 -3.90
CA ALA A 187 1.80 23.24 -3.16
C ALA A 187 3.28 22.82 -3.16
N PHE A 188 3.56 21.52 -3.28
CA PHE A 188 4.92 21.01 -3.39
C PHE A 188 5.49 21.16 -4.82
N ALA A 189 4.65 21.18 -5.85
CA ALA A 189 5.07 21.28 -7.24
C ALA A 189 5.29 22.74 -7.72
N ASP A 190 4.70 23.73 -7.03
CA ASP A 190 4.82 25.17 -7.30
C ASP A 190 6.09 25.75 -6.65
#